data_71756d9c76c83b53ffe85fdfe2f76cdd
#
_entry.id   71756d9c76c83b53ffe85fdfe2f76cdd
#
_cell.length_a   1.000
_cell.length_b   1.000
_cell.length_c   1.000
_cell.angle_alpha   90.00
_cell.angle_beta   90.00
_cell.angle_gamma   90.00
#
_symmetry.space_group_name_H-M   'P 1'
#
loop_
_entity.id
_entity.type
_entity.pdbx_description
1 polymer ?
#
loop_
_entity_poly.entity_id
_entity_poly.type
_entity_poly.pdbx_seq_one_letter_code
_entity_poly.pdbx_strand_id
1 'polypeptide(L)'
;MRIVAGKHRGRRLEAGADEAVRPTADRAREGLFNMLAHGLGATAVAIEGAVVLDVFAGSGALGLEALSRGATHAIFIENERAAVELIRANARSLSELARTTILTRDALQLGPPPAAGPAAIAFFDPPYRKGLAEPALAAAAGGWLADGAIVVLECAADETVAVPASFALIKERRYGAARIAIFVFRGLP
;
A
#
# COMPACT_ATOMS: atom_id res chain seq x y z
N MET A 1 1.96 1.77 16.87
CA MET A 1 2.08 2.40 15.55
C MET A 1 1.31 3.70 15.52
N ARG A 2 1.64 4.69 14.70
CA ARG A 2 0.94 5.98 14.61
C ARG A 2 1.02 6.57 13.21
N ILE A 3 0.08 7.44 12.86
CA ILE A 3 0.13 8.26 11.65
C ILE A 3 1.29 9.27 11.76
N VAL A 4 2.10 9.36 10.72
CA VAL A 4 3.35 10.12 10.73
C VAL A 4 3.15 11.56 10.24
N ALA A 5 2.28 11.78 9.25
CA ALA A 5 2.04 13.10 8.68
C ALA A 5 0.58 13.32 8.27
N GLY A 6 0.28 14.52 7.78
CA GLY A 6 -1.05 14.91 7.31
C GLY A 6 -2.01 15.28 8.44
N LYS A 7 -3.30 15.29 8.13
CA LYS A 7 -4.37 15.75 9.03
C LYS A 7 -4.51 14.94 10.33
N HIS A 8 -4.06 13.68 10.32
CA HIS A 8 -4.13 12.78 11.47
C HIS A 8 -2.79 12.56 12.15
N ARG A 9 -1.78 13.38 11.86
CA ARG A 9 -0.44 13.23 12.44
C ARG A 9 -0.48 13.00 13.95
N GLY A 10 0.27 11.98 14.41
CA GLY A 10 0.39 11.62 15.81
C GLY A 10 -0.73 10.73 16.36
N ARG A 11 -1.85 10.54 15.61
CA ARG A 11 -2.93 9.63 16.01
C ARG A 11 -2.42 8.19 16.06
N ARG A 12 -2.75 7.48 17.12
CA ARG A 12 -2.37 6.07 17.29
C ARG A 12 -3.27 5.19 16.42
N LEU A 13 -2.65 4.16 15.83
CA LEU A 13 -3.33 3.05 15.19
C LEU A 13 -3.17 1.81 16.07
N GLU A 14 -4.24 1.05 16.20
CA GLU A 14 -4.16 -0.31 16.70
C GLU A 14 -3.36 -1.17 15.71
N ALA A 15 -2.54 -2.08 16.22
CA ALA A 15 -1.67 -2.95 15.43
C ALA A 15 -1.89 -4.40 15.85
N GLY A 16 -1.75 -5.32 14.92
CA GLY A 16 -1.72 -6.75 15.22
C GLY A 16 -0.52 -7.09 16.15
N ALA A 17 -0.58 -8.28 16.76
CA ALA A 17 0.44 -8.71 17.71
C ALA A 17 1.87 -8.68 17.12
N ASP A 18 2.01 -9.00 15.84
CA ASP A 18 3.30 -9.05 15.13
C ASP A 18 3.79 -7.67 14.67
N GLU A 19 2.89 -6.69 14.53
CA GLU A 19 3.20 -5.32 14.11
C GLU A 19 3.50 -4.37 15.28
N ALA A 20 3.06 -4.71 16.50
CA ALA A 20 3.06 -3.81 17.66
C ALA A 20 4.46 -3.39 18.15
N VAL A 21 5.53 -4.03 17.72
CA VAL A 21 6.87 -3.95 18.38
C VAL A 21 7.94 -3.25 17.55
N ARG A 22 7.64 -2.58 16.42
CA ARG A 22 8.71 -2.01 15.57
C ARG A 22 8.71 -0.47 15.52
N PRO A 23 9.50 0.23 16.35
CA PRO A 23 9.78 1.68 16.18
C PRO A 23 10.37 2.01 14.79
N THR A 24 10.97 1.01 14.14
CA THR A 24 11.52 1.10 12.78
C THR A 24 10.44 1.26 11.72
N ALA A 25 9.23 0.71 11.94
CA ALA A 25 8.14 0.77 10.98
C ALA A 25 7.62 2.19 10.74
N ASP A 26 7.53 3.03 11.77
CA ASP A 26 7.10 4.44 11.62
C ASP A 26 8.11 5.24 10.78
N ARG A 27 9.43 5.03 11.01
CA ARG A 27 10.50 5.68 10.22
C ARG A 27 10.56 5.17 8.78
N ALA A 28 10.38 3.88 8.57
CA ALA A 28 10.37 3.29 7.23
C ALA A 28 9.18 3.84 6.44
N ARG A 29 7.99 3.91 7.06
CA ARG A 29 6.80 4.49 6.43
C ARG A 29 6.99 5.98 6.13
N GLU A 30 7.56 6.77 7.04
CA GLU A 30 7.91 8.16 6.79
C GLU A 30 8.87 8.29 5.59
N GLY A 31 9.93 7.49 5.57
CA GLY A 31 10.88 7.46 4.47
C GLY A 31 10.25 7.09 3.12
N LEU A 32 9.33 6.12 3.11
CA LEU A 32 8.57 5.71 1.93
C LEU A 32 7.72 6.88 1.40
N PHE A 33 6.91 7.49 2.25
CA PHE A 33 6.04 8.59 1.83
C PHE A 33 6.82 9.84 1.42
N ASN A 34 7.99 10.10 2.02
CA ASN A 34 8.89 11.16 1.57
C ASN A 34 9.50 10.85 0.19
N MET A 35 9.80 9.57 -0.11
CA MET A 35 10.21 9.17 -1.45
C MET A 35 9.11 9.38 -2.47
N LEU A 36 7.87 9.02 -2.16
CA LEU A 36 6.72 9.22 -3.04
C LEU A 36 6.50 10.70 -3.32
N ALA A 37 6.58 11.57 -2.29
CA ALA A 37 6.31 13.00 -2.42
C ALA A 37 7.42 13.77 -3.15
N HIS A 38 8.70 13.37 -3.01
CA HIS A 38 9.83 14.20 -3.43
C HIS A 38 10.94 13.42 -4.14
N GLY A 39 10.88 12.11 -4.14
CA GLY A 39 12.01 11.25 -4.53
C GLY A 39 11.93 10.62 -5.90
N LEU A 40 10.85 10.81 -6.66
CA LEU A 40 10.60 10.12 -7.94
C LEU A 40 10.76 11.04 -9.17
N GLY A 41 11.18 12.31 -8.98
CA GLY A 41 11.40 13.25 -10.07
C GLY A 41 10.14 13.44 -10.93
N ALA A 42 10.27 13.32 -12.25
CA ALA A 42 9.17 13.51 -13.19
C ALA A 42 8.06 12.43 -13.11
N THR A 43 8.32 11.31 -12.44
CA THR A 43 7.34 10.23 -12.22
C THR A 43 6.62 10.33 -10.88
N ALA A 44 6.80 11.44 -10.14
CA ALA A 44 6.10 11.65 -8.88
C ALA A 44 4.60 11.76 -9.10
N VAL A 45 3.83 10.97 -8.33
CA VAL A 45 2.38 11.05 -8.29
C VAL A 45 1.96 11.76 -7.01
N ALA A 46 1.07 12.73 -7.12
CA ALA A 46 0.52 13.39 -5.96
C ALA A 46 -0.32 12.41 -5.13
N ILE A 47 -0.04 12.33 -3.84
CA ILE A 47 -0.87 11.56 -2.90
C ILE A 47 -2.21 12.26 -2.70
N GLU A 48 -2.18 13.60 -2.68
CA GLU A 48 -3.37 14.43 -2.60
C GLU A 48 -4.26 14.19 -3.83
N GLY A 49 -5.52 13.90 -3.60
CA GLY A 49 -6.49 13.59 -4.66
C GLY A 49 -6.46 12.15 -5.16
N ALA A 50 -5.47 11.34 -4.80
CA ALA A 50 -5.31 9.98 -5.31
C ALA A 50 -6.33 8.99 -4.72
N VAL A 51 -6.71 7.99 -5.50
CA VAL A 51 -7.23 6.71 -5.03
C VAL A 51 -6.03 5.81 -4.75
N VAL A 52 -6.01 5.18 -3.58
CA VAL A 52 -4.91 4.33 -3.11
C VAL A 52 -5.39 2.91 -2.89
N LEU A 53 -4.58 1.93 -3.29
CA LEU A 53 -4.79 0.50 -3.05
C LEU A 53 -3.73 0.00 -2.04
N ASP A 54 -4.18 -0.65 -0.98
CA ASP A 54 -3.33 -1.24 0.07
C ASP A 54 -3.60 -2.74 0.11
N VAL A 55 -2.67 -3.53 -0.42
CA VAL A 55 -2.78 -4.99 -0.60
C VAL A 55 -1.91 -5.68 0.43
N PHE A 56 -2.47 -6.70 1.09
CA PHE A 56 -1.96 -7.27 2.34
C PHE A 56 -1.97 -6.23 3.45
N ALA A 57 -3.11 -5.57 3.63
CA ALA A 57 -3.21 -4.30 4.32
C ALA A 57 -2.94 -4.38 5.84
N GLY A 58 -3.04 -5.56 6.47
CA GLY A 58 -2.78 -5.76 7.89
C GLY A 58 -3.61 -4.81 8.76
N SER A 59 -2.96 -3.88 9.44
CA SER A 59 -3.61 -2.82 10.23
C SER A 59 -4.17 -1.65 9.40
N GLY A 60 -3.92 -1.62 8.09
CA GLY A 60 -4.28 -0.52 7.19
C GLY A 60 -3.38 0.70 7.28
N ALA A 61 -2.19 0.56 7.84
CA ALA A 61 -1.34 1.71 8.15
C ALA A 61 -0.91 2.52 6.94
N LEU A 62 -0.65 1.89 5.78
CA LEU A 62 -0.21 2.57 4.56
C LEU A 62 -1.37 3.34 3.92
N GLY A 63 -2.52 2.70 3.73
CA GLY A 63 -3.71 3.35 3.18
C GLY A 63 -4.24 4.49 4.08
N LEU A 64 -4.22 4.30 5.41
CA LEU A 64 -4.65 5.34 6.36
C LEU A 64 -3.65 6.51 6.43
N GLU A 65 -2.35 6.26 6.30
CA GLU A 65 -1.34 7.31 6.15
C GLU A 65 -1.57 8.11 4.86
N ALA A 66 -1.88 7.43 3.75
CA ALA A 66 -2.22 8.10 2.49
C ALA A 66 -3.47 8.99 2.62
N LEU A 67 -4.54 8.50 3.26
CA LEU A 67 -5.73 9.32 3.57
C LEU A 67 -5.40 10.54 4.44
N SER A 68 -4.51 10.37 5.42
CA SER A 68 -4.03 11.48 6.24
C SER A 68 -3.29 12.54 5.44
N ARG A 69 -2.62 12.14 4.36
CA ARG A 69 -1.85 13.02 3.45
C ARG A 69 -2.67 13.55 2.28
N GLY A 70 -3.99 13.34 2.28
CA GLY A 70 -4.89 13.96 1.31
C GLY A 70 -5.38 13.03 0.18
N ALA A 71 -5.08 11.71 0.22
CA ALA A 71 -5.74 10.77 -0.68
C ALA A 71 -7.27 10.87 -0.54
N THR A 72 -7.99 10.75 -1.64
CA THR A 72 -9.46 10.86 -1.65
C THR A 72 -10.12 9.58 -1.18
N HIS A 73 -9.53 8.44 -1.49
CA HIS A 73 -10.07 7.13 -1.16
C HIS A 73 -8.97 6.11 -0.95
N ALA A 74 -9.16 5.18 -0.01
CA ALA A 74 -8.27 4.03 0.20
C ALA A 74 -9.05 2.72 0.08
N ILE A 75 -8.54 1.81 -0.74
CA ILE A 75 -9.05 0.46 -0.95
C ILE A 75 -8.11 -0.49 -0.23
N PHE A 76 -8.62 -1.28 0.70
CA PHE A 76 -7.86 -2.25 1.47
C PHE A 76 -8.23 -3.67 1.04
N ILE A 77 -7.22 -4.48 0.73
CA ILE A 77 -7.36 -5.91 0.45
C ILE A 77 -6.68 -6.67 1.58
N GLU A 78 -7.46 -7.45 2.29
CA GLU A 78 -6.99 -8.25 3.42
C GLU A 78 -7.87 -9.51 3.55
N ASN A 79 -7.26 -10.66 3.75
CA ASN A 79 -8.00 -11.92 3.84
C ASN A 79 -8.22 -12.39 5.29
N GLU A 80 -7.45 -11.88 6.24
CA GLU A 80 -7.59 -12.23 7.64
C GLU A 80 -8.67 -11.38 8.32
N ARG A 81 -9.70 -12.02 8.86
CA ARG A 81 -10.84 -11.33 9.48
C ARG A 81 -10.42 -10.42 10.63
N ALA A 82 -9.47 -10.85 11.47
CA ALA A 82 -8.98 -10.05 12.57
C ALA A 82 -8.32 -8.75 12.08
N ALA A 83 -7.51 -8.82 11.02
CA ALA A 83 -6.89 -7.65 10.40
C ALA A 83 -7.93 -6.74 9.73
N VAL A 84 -8.95 -7.30 9.08
CA VAL A 84 -10.07 -6.53 8.51
C VAL A 84 -10.81 -5.72 9.59
N GLU A 85 -11.09 -6.31 10.75
CA GLU A 85 -11.72 -5.58 11.86
C GLU A 85 -10.78 -4.51 12.42
N LEU A 86 -9.48 -4.77 12.44
CA LEU A 86 -8.48 -3.80 12.85
C LEU A 86 -8.43 -2.59 11.90
N ILE A 87 -8.45 -2.82 10.58
CA ILE A 87 -8.57 -1.73 9.58
C ILE A 87 -9.83 -0.89 9.84
N ARG A 88 -10.97 -1.55 10.08
CA ARG A 88 -12.25 -0.86 10.37
C ARG A 88 -12.17 -0.03 11.65
N ALA A 89 -11.60 -0.57 12.73
CA ALA A 89 -11.41 0.14 13.98
C ALA A 89 -10.52 1.37 13.79
N ASN A 90 -9.39 1.21 13.11
CA ASN A 90 -8.46 2.29 12.81
C ASN A 90 -9.09 3.37 11.92
N ALA A 91 -9.77 3.00 10.84
CA ALA A 91 -10.47 3.95 9.96
C ALA A 91 -11.57 4.71 10.72
N ARG A 92 -12.32 4.01 11.59
CA ARG A 92 -13.33 4.65 12.44
C ARG A 92 -12.71 5.64 13.42
N SER A 93 -11.62 5.27 14.09
CA SER A 93 -10.93 6.14 15.05
C SER A 93 -10.43 7.44 14.41
N LEU A 94 -10.11 7.40 13.12
CA LEU A 94 -9.68 8.55 12.33
C LEU A 94 -10.84 9.27 11.63
N SER A 95 -12.10 8.77 11.76
CA SER A 95 -13.28 9.28 11.04
C SER A 95 -13.16 9.17 9.51
N GLU A 96 -12.47 8.12 9.02
CA GLU A 96 -12.18 7.91 7.59
C GLU A 96 -13.02 6.81 6.93
N LEU A 97 -13.93 6.15 7.63
CA LEU A 97 -14.73 5.05 7.07
C LEU A 97 -15.43 5.39 5.75
N ALA A 98 -15.94 6.62 5.61
CA ALA A 98 -16.63 7.06 4.39
C ALA A 98 -15.70 7.13 3.16
N ARG A 99 -14.38 7.21 3.40
CA ARG A 99 -13.35 7.26 2.35
C ARG A 99 -12.55 5.96 2.27
N THR A 100 -13.12 4.86 2.76
CA THR A 100 -12.49 3.54 2.71
C THR A 100 -13.39 2.51 2.05
N THR A 101 -12.78 1.62 1.27
CA THR A 101 -13.38 0.37 0.82
C THR A 101 -12.53 -0.77 1.38
N ILE A 102 -13.12 -1.62 2.22
CA ILE A 102 -12.40 -2.72 2.87
C ILE A 102 -12.97 -4.03 2.32
N LEU A 103 -12.15 -4.76 1.59
CA LEU A 103 -12.53 -6.00 0.92
C LEU A 103 -11.82 -7.18 1.57
N THR A 104 -12.61 -8.10 2.14
CA THR A 104 -12.10 -9.37 2.66
C THR A 104 -11.88 -10.30 1.47
N ARG A 105 -10.70 -10.22 0.86
CA ARG A 105 -10.35 -10.96 -0.37
C ARG A 105 -8.91 -11.47 -0.32
N ASP A 106 -8.69 -12.55 -1.06
CA ASP A 106 -7.34 -13.00 -1.38
C ASP A 106 -6.71 -12.02 -2.39
N ALA A 107 -5.50 -11.55 -2.09
CA ALA A 107 -4.72 -10.68 -2.95
C ALA A 107 -4.39 -11.30 -4.33
N LEU A 108 -4.44 -12.62 -4.43
CA LEU A 108 -4.21 -13.36 -5.68
C LEU A 108 -5.47 -13.49 -6.54
N GLN A 109 -6.65 -13.18 -5.97
CA GLN A 109 -7.96 -13.32 -6.61
C GLN A 109 -8.81 -12.07 -6.34
N LEU A 110 -8.33 -10.93 -6.80
CA LEU A 110 -8.96 -9.63 -6.52
C LEU A 110 -10.38 -9.49 -7.10
N GLY A 111 -10.68 -10.20 -8.21
CA GLY A 111 -11.95 -10.03 -8.94
C GLY A 111 -12.09 -8.61 -9.53
N PRO A 112 -13.30 -8.15 -9.84
CA PRO A 112 -13.49 -6.82 -10.44
C PRO A 112 -13.15 -5.71 -9.42
N PRO A 113 -12.56 -4.59 -9.91
CA PRO A 113 -12.26 -3.43 -9.07
C PRO A 113 -13.55 -2.77 -8.55
N PRO A 114 -13.50 -2.09 -7.38
CA PRO A 114 -14.65 -1.39 -6.85
C PRO A 114 -14.96 -0.10 -7.62
N ALA A 115 -16.14 0.47 -7.37
CA ALA A 115 -16.60 1.71 -8.01
C ALA A 115 -15.73 2.96 -7.72
N ALA A 116 -14.85 2.89 -6.71
CA ALA A 116 -13.89 3.97 -6.43
C ALA A 116 -12.91 4.22 -7.59
N GLY A 117 -12.86 3.30 -8.55
CA GLY A 117 -11.99 3.38 -9.73
C GLY A 117 -10.59 2.80 -9.50
N PRO A 118 -9.76 2.83 -10.56
CA PRO A 118 -8.40 2.33 -10.48
C PRO A 118 -7.53 3.22 -9.60
N ALA A 119 -6.60 2.59 -8.87
CA ALA A 119 -5.69 3.27 -7.97
C ALA A 119 -4.54 3.95 -8.73
N ALA A 120 -4.22 5.19 -8.35
CA ALA A 120 -3.04 5.90 -8.82
C ALA A 120 -1.77 5.55 -8.01
N ILE A 121 -1.95 5.03 -6.80
CA ILE A 121 -0.87 4.56 -5.94
C ILE A 121 -1.29 3.21 -5.35
N ALA A 122 -0.40 2.22 -5.38
CA ALA A 122 -0.66 0.93 -4.76
C ALA A 122 0.52 0.49 -3.88
N PHE A 123 0.18 -0.08 -2.72
CA PHE A 123 1.12 -0.68 -1.79
C PHE A 123 0.91 -2.18 -1.76
N PHE A 124 2.01 -2.93 -1.78
CA PHE A 124 2.07 -4.38 -1.65
C PHE A 124 3.09 -4.73 -0.57
N ASP A 125 2.63 -5.29 0.53
CA ASP A 125 3.47 -5.75 1.65
C ASP A 125 3.15 -7.23 1.98
N PRO A 126 3.42 -8.15 1.03
CA PRO A 126 3.14 -9.56 1.23
C PRO A 126 4.06 -10.18 2.30
N PRO A 127 3.62 -11.24 2.99
CA PRO A 127 4.51 -12.03 3.83
C PRO A 127 5.74 -12.49 3.05
N TYR A 128 6.94 -12.24 3.59
CA TYR A 128 8.22 -12.49 2.91
C TYR A 128 8.40 -13.96 2.52
N ARG A 129 9.05 -14.20 1.39
CA ARG A 129 9.46 -15.53 0.90
C ARG A 129 8.29 -16.52 0.71
N LYS A 130 7.08 -16.03 0.50
CA LYS A 130 5.89 -16.85 0.22
C LYS A 130 5.53 -16.89 -1.26
N GLY A 131 6.27 -16.18 -2.12
CA GLY A 131 6.00 -16.13 -3.56
C GLY A 131 4.68 -15.43 -3.91
N LEU A 132 4.15 -14.57 -3.02
CA LEU A 132 2.84 -13.93 -3.20
C LEU A 132 2.92 -12.62 -3.99
N ALA A 133 4.10 -12.01 -4.06
CA ALA A 133 4.28 -10.69 -4.68
C ALA A 133 3.94 -10.69 -6.18
N GLU A 134 4.52 -11.63 -6.96
CA GLU A 134 4.29 -11.71 -8.41
C GLU A 134 2.81 -11.93 -8.77
N PRO A 135 2.12 -12.97 -8.23
CA PRO A 135 0.72 -13.19 -8.59
C PRO A 135 -0.21 -12.06 -8.10
N ALA A 136 0.09 -11.40 -6.97
CA ALA A 136 -0.68 -10.25 -6.51
C ALA A 136 -0.52 -9.03 -7.43
N LEU A 137 0.71 -8.74 -7.90
CA LEU A 137 0.97 -7.69 -8.89
C LEU A 137 0.22 -8.00 -10.20
N ALA A 138 0.26 -9.24 -10.67
CA ALA A 138 -0.45 -9.68 -11.87
C ALA A 138 -1.97 -9.52 -11.72
N ALA A 139 -2.53 -9.90 -10.56
CA ALA A 139 -3.95 -9.71 -10.28
C ALA A 139 -4.37 -8.24 -10.29
N ALA A 140 -3.53 -7.36 -9.73
CA ALA A 140 -3.82 -5.93 -9.70
C ALA A 140 -3.72 -5.25 -11.07
N ALA A 141 -2.87 -5.74 -11.97
CA ALA A 141 -2.79 -5.27 -13.35
C ALA A 141 -4.11 -5.45 -14.12
N GLY A 142 -5.00 -6.34 -13.67
CA GLY A 142 -6.31 -6.62 -14.25
C GLY A 142 -7.37 -5.54 -13.98
N GLY A 143 -7.01 -4.25 -14.05
CA GLY A 143 -7.95 -3.11 -13.97
C GLY A 143 -8.01 -2.43 -12.60
N TRP A 144 -7.18 -2.83 -11.64
CA TRP A 144 -7.12 -2.18 -10.33
C TRP A 144 -6.18 -0.98 -10.28
N LEU A 145 -5.27 -0.86 -11.26
CA LEU A 145 -4.27 0.19 -11.35
C LEU A 145 -4.58 1.11 -12.53
N ALA A 146 -4.48 2.41 -12.31
CA ALA A 146 -4.50 3.39 -13.38
C ALA A 146 -3.22 3.30 -14.22
N ASP A 147 -3.29 3.64 -15.50
CA ASP A 147 -2.07 3.79 -16.30
C ASP A 147 -1.18 4.88 -15.67
N GLY A 148 0.11 4.62 -15.57
CA GLY A 148 1.04 5.49 -14.85
C GLY A 148 1.00 5.36 -13.31
N ALA A 149 0.21 4.44 -12.75
CA ALA A 149 0.15 4.23 -11.30
C ALA A 149 1.53 3.92 -10.71
N ILE A 150 1.81 4.51 -9.56
CA ILE A 150 2.99 4.18 -8.77
C ILE A 150 2.69 3.00 -7.88
N VAL A 151 3.52 1.97 -7.99
CA VAL A 151 3.38 0.73 -7.25
C VAL A 151 4.59 0.53 -6.35
N VAL A 152 4.33 0.38 -5.06
CA VAL A 152 5.33 0.10 -4.04
C VAL A 152 5.22 -1.35 -3.63
N LEU A 153 6.33 -2.06 -3.72
CA LEU A 153 6.46 -3.44 -3.24
C LEU A 153 7.50 -3.49 -2.12
N GLU A 154 7.08 -3.98 -0.95
CA GLU A 154 8.00 -4.40 0.10
C GLU A 154 8.21 -5.92 0.01
N CYS A 155 9.46 -6.36 0.12
CA CYS A 155 9.83 -7.77 0.18
C CYS A 155 11.12 -7.96 0.98
N ALA A 156 11.54 -9.20 1.24
CA ALA A 156 12.82 -9.44 1.89
C ALA A 156 13.97 -8.93 1.00
N ALA A 157 15.04 -8.42 1.63
CA ALA A 157 16.17 -7.82 0.91
C ALA A 157 16.89 -8.79 -0.05
N ASP A 158 16.82 -10.09 0.24
CA ASP A 158 17.41 -11.18 -0.51
C ASP A 158 16.39 -11.95 -1.38
N GLU A 159 15.11 -11.52 -1.38
CA GLU A 159 14.05 -12.17 -2.16
C GLU A 159 14.08 -11.72 -3.61
N THR A 160 14.08 -12.67 -4.53
CA THR A 160 13.91 -12.39 -5.96
C THR A 160 12.42 -12.48 -6.30
N VAL A 161 11.86 -11.39 -6.83
CA VAL A 161 10.47 -11.32 -7.29
C VAL A 161 10.48 -11.18 -8.81
N ALA A 162 9.81 -12.09 -9.51
CA ALA A 162 9.58 -11.99 -10.94
C ALA A 162 8.46 -10.95 -11.17
N VAL A 163 8.83 -9.73 -11.49
CA VAL A 163 7.89 -8.62 -11.68
C VAL A 163 7.34 -8.68 -13.10
N PRO A 164 6.00 -8.63 -13.31
CA PRO A 164 5.41 -8.60 -14.65
C PRO A 164 5.93 -7.44 -15.51
N ALA A 165 6.04 -7.64 -16.83
CA ALA A 165 6.63 -6.66 -17.76
C ALA A 165 5.90 -5.31 -17.80
N SER A 166 4.63 -5.26 -17.38
CA SER A 166 3.85 -4.03 -17.25
C SER A 166 4.30 -3.12 -16.10
N PHE A 167 5.23 -3.57 -15.24
CA PHE A 167 5.77 -2.78 -14.13
C PHE A 167 7.23 -2.41 -14.41
N ALA A 168 7.51 -1.14 -14.66
CA ALA A 168 8.88 -0.66 -14.87
C ALA A 168 9.46 -0.13 -13.55
N LEU A 169 10.61 -0.68 -13.14
CA LEU A 169 11.29 -0.25 -11.91
C LEU A 169 11.78 1.20 -12.06
N ILE A 170 11.43 2.04 -11.07
CA ILE A 170 11.88 3.44 -10.96
C ILE A 170 13.00 3.54 -9.92
N LYS A 171 12.79 2.93 -8.75
CA LYS A 171 13.68 3.08 -7.61
C LYS A 171 13.64 1.88 -6.70
N GLU A 172 14.76 1.60 -6.06
CA GLU A 172 14.86 0.55 -5.05
C GLU A 172 15.68 1.06 -3.87
N ARG A 173 15.28 0.67 -2.66
CA ARG A 173 16.05 0.91 -1.43
C ARG A 173 15.96 -0.27 -0.48
N ARG A 174 17.08 -0.54 0.21
CA ARG A 174 17.15 -1.56 1.28
C ARG A 174 17.08 -0.90 2.65
N TYR A 175 16.32 -1.52 3.55
CA TYR A 175 16.15 -1.12 4.93
C TYR A 175 16.34 -2.34 5.83
N GLY A 176 17.59 -2.62 6.21
CA GLY A 176 17.91 -3.84 6.97
C GLY A 176 17.54 -5.10 6.19
N ALA A 177 16.63 -5.90 6.74
CA ALA A 177 16.15 -7.13 6.11
C ALA A 177 15.04 -6.91 5.07
N ALA A 178 14.54 -5.69 4.93
CA ALA A 178 13.51 -5.32 3.96
C ALA A 178 14.10 -4.61 2.74
N ARG A 179 13.42 -4.73 1.61
CA ARG A 179 13.66 -4.02 0.37
C ARG A 179 12.37 -3.39 -0.10
N ILE A 180 12.39 -2.10 -0.38
CA ILE A 180 11.28 -1.37 -1.00
C ILE A 180 11.65 -1.12 -2.46
N ALA A 181 10.85 -1.62 -3.37
CA ALA A 181 10.95 -1.37 -4.80
C ALA A 181 9.74 -0.55 -5.26
N ILE A 182 9.98 0.48 -6.06
CA ILE A 182 8.96 1.38 -6.60
C ILE A 182 8.93 1.25 -8.11
N PHE A 183 7.77 0.98 -8.64
CA PHE A 183 7.52 0.79 -10.06
C PHE A 183 6.52 1.82 -10.58
N VAL A 184 6.55 2.06 -11.89
CA VAL A 184 5.42 2.62 -12.63
C VAL A 184 4.71 1.50 -13.38
N PHE A 185 3.39 1.45 -13.25
CA PHE A 185 2.55 0.55 -14.04
C PHE A 185 2.30 1.18 -15.42
N ARG A 186 2.54 0.41 -16.47
CA ARG A 186 2.36 0.83 -17.87
C ARG A 186 1.24 0.03 -18.46
N GLY A 187 0.02 0.27 -18.15
CA GLY A 187 -1.14 -0.38 -18.72
C GLY A 187 -0.92 -1.75 -19.41
N LEU A 188 -1.94 -2.53 -19.57
CA LEU A 188 -1.85 -3.67 -20.49
C LEU A 188 -2.05 -3.14 -21.91
N PRO A 189 -1.27 -3.61 -22.89
CA PRO A 189 -1.43 -3.21 -24.30
C PRO A 189 -2.82 -3.54 -24.84
#